data_824f6bc66be7ef8b6f5b81cc48930e63
#
_entry.id   824f6bc66be7ef8b6f5b81cc48930e63
#
_cell.length_a   1.000
_cell.length_b   1.000
_cell.length_c   1.000
_cell.angle_alpha   90.00
_cell.angle_beta   90.00
_cell.angle_gamma   90.00
#
_symmetry.space_group_name_H-M   'P 1'
#
loop_
_entity.id
_entity.type
_entity.pdbx_description
1 polymer ?
#
loop_
_entity_poly.entity_id
_entity_poly.type
_entity_poly.pdbx_seq_one_letter_code
_entity_poly.pdbx_strand_id
1 'polypeptide(L)'
;MKSTLITICWNSIRRIKRCVESVLAQELPPNEYIFVDGGSTDGTLELLESLSLRLEAKGISTRIIQQVRKDGEAGIPSAWNQGIAAAHGDVIALLNSDDFYRPSTLSTAVSALEAQSDAEMFAAAIDLVDAEGNKVGELHPRCLCLAEFLMPLAHPACFITRRLYDRIGLYDTSYRISADYDFVWRCRRADAKLIYSQECLVTMETGGIANSSRAAARNETLKIALKYSRLPILPYLAWLARKVTGR
;
A
#
# COMPACT_ATOMS: atom_id res chain seq x y z
N MET A 1 5.10 -18.83 5.29
CA MET A 1 5.97 -17.67 4.86
C MET A 1 6.05 -16.66 6.00
N LYS A 2 7.21 -16.03 6.21
CA LYS A 2 7.31 -14.92 7.17
C LYS A 2 6.76 -13.65 6.54
N SER A 3 6.00 -12.86 7.32
CA SER A 3 5.43 -11.60 6.84
C SER A 3 6.03 -10.40 7.56
N THR A 4 6.31 -9.34 6.81
CA THR A 4 6.65 -8.01 7.31
C THR A 4 5.55 -7.04 6.93
N LEU A 5 5.02 -6.34 7.92
CA LEU A 5 4.13 -5.20 7.71
C LEU A 5 4.94 -3.91 7.84
N ILE A 6 4.62 -2.93 7.00
CA ILE A 6 5.26 -1.61 7.02
C ILE A 6 4.18 -0.55 7.08
N THR A 7 4.28 0.36 8.05
CA THR A 7 3.44 1.55 8.12
C THR A 7 4.29 2.79 8.07
N ILE A 8 3.99 3.66 7.10
CA ILE A 8 4.58 5.00 7.04
C ILE A 8 3.69 5.97 7.81
N CYS A 9 4.28 6.91 8.53
CA CYS A 9 3.54 7.90 9.30
C CYS A 9 4.24 9.26 9.29
N TRP A 10 3.43 10.30 9.36
CA TRP A 10 3.85 11.68 9.55
C TRP A 10 2.70 12.47 10.18
N ASN A 11 2.89 12.91 11.43
CA ASN A 11 1.86 13.61 12.21
C ASN A 11 0.52 12.84 12.22
N SER A 12 0.59 11.57 12.64
CA SER A 12 -0.50 10.60 12.52
C SER A 12 -1.12 10.22 13.88
N ILE A 13 -0.88 10.98 14.95
CA ILE A 13 -1.29 10.64 16.33
C ILE A 13 -2.77 10.26 16.45
N ARG A 14 -3.63 10.88 15.66
CA ARG A 14 -5.09 10.62 15.71
C ARG A 14 -5.52 9.30 15.06
N ARG A 15 -4.71 8.75 14.15
CA ARG A 15 -5.09 7.61 13.29
C ARG A 15 -4.27 6.36 13.55
N ILE A 16 -2.98 6.53 13.84
CA ILE A 16 -2.01 5.42 13.96
C ILE A 16 -2.43 4.37 15.01
N LYS A 17 -3.11 4.78 16.08
CA LYS A 17 -3.58 3.86 17.11
C LYS A 17 -4.54 2.81 16.53
N ARG A 18 -5.55 3.23 15.73
CA ARG A 18 -6.53 2.32 15.10
C ARG A 18 -5.84 1.36 14.13
N CYS A 19 -4.88 1.87 13.34
CA CYS A 19 -4.07 1.06 12.45
C CYS A 19 -3.35 -0.05 13.24
N VAL A 20 -2.60 0.29 14.28
CA VAL A 20 -1.84 -0.68 15.10
C VAL A 20 -2.76 -1.65 15.86
N GLU A 21 -3.88 -1.18 16.41
CA GLU A 21 -4.87 -2.06 17.08
C GLU A 21 -5.42 -3.11 16.10
N SER A 22 -5.62 -2.78 14.83
CA SER A 22 -6.05 -3.75 13.82
C SER A 22 -5.00 -4.83 13.54
N VAL A 23 -3.72 -4.51 13.70
CA VAL A 23 -2.61 -5.47 13.58
C VAL A 23 -2.51 -6.35 14.83
N LEU A 24 -2.69 -5.76 16.01
CA LEU A 24 -2.77 -6.53 17.28
C LEU A 24 -3.93 -7.51 17.30
N ALA A 25 -5.00 -7.24 16.55
CA ALA A 25 -6.19 -8.10 16.45
C ALA A 25 -6.08 -9.17 15.35
N GLN A 26 -4.97 -9.28 14.64
CA GLN A 26 -4.81 -10.30 13.60
C GLN A 26 -4.81 -11.71 14.17
N GLU A 27 -5.54 -12.63 13.50
CA GLU A 27 -5.54 -14.07 13.79
C GLU A 27 -4.15 -14.68 13.56
N LEU A 28 -3.46 -14.23 12.53
CA LEU A 28 -2.05 -14.52 12.26
C LEU A 28 -1.26 -13.19 12.34
N PRO A 29 -0.60 -12.90 13.47
CA PRO A 29 0.17 -11.66 13.56
C PRO A 29 1.37 -11.68 12.58
N PRO A 30 1.83 -10.51 12.10
CA PRO A 30 3.03 -10.45 11.28
C PRO A 30 4.26 -10.85 12.11
N ASN A 31 5.27 -11.40 11.47
CA ASN A 31 6.54 -11.70 12.15
C ASN A 31 7.31 -10.42 12.50
N GLU A 32 7.17 -9.40 11.66
CA GLU A 32 7.87 -8.13 11.78
C GLU A 32 6.92 -6.97 11.44
N TYR A 33 7.00 -5.89 12.22
CA TYR A 33 6.27 -4.66 11.94
C TYR A 33 7.23 -3.47 11.98
N ILE A 34 7.37 -2.78 10.85
CA ILE A 34 8.27 -1.64 10.68
C ILE A 34 7.45 -0.37 10.53
N PHE A 35 7.74 0.62 11.36
CA PHE A 35 7.23 1.97 11.23
C PHE A 35 8.30 2.85 10.59
N VAL A 36 7.93 3.65 9.59
CA VAL A 36 8.82 4.66 8.99
C VAL A 36 8.22 6.02 9.27
N ASP A 37 8.81 6.74 10.22
CA ASP A 37 8.35 8.06 10.65
C ASP A 37 8.98 9.18 9.82
N GLY A 38 8.15 10.03 9.24
CA GLY A 38 8.54 11.16 8.39
C GLY A 38 9.05 12.40 9.15
N GLY A 39 9.38 12.28 10.44
CA GLY A 39 9.75 13.39 11.31
C GLY A 39 8.52 14.03 11.96
N SER A 40 7.69 13.21 12.62
CA SER A 40 6.50 13.67 13.34
C SER A 40 6.86 14.57 14.53
N THR A 41 5.97 15.53 14.82
CA THR A 41 6.12 16.50 15.91
C THR A 41 4.86 16.61 16.78
N ASP A 42 3.88 15.74 16.56
CA ASP A 42 2.56 15.77 17.19
C ASP A 42 2.37 14.73 18.30
N GLY A 43 3.45 14.00 18.70
CA GLY A 43 3.40 12.90 19.65
C GLY A 43 3.20 11.53 19.02
N THR A 44 3.25 11.43 17.67
CA THR A 44 3.15 10.14 16.96
C THR A 44 4.27 9.19 17.38
N LEU A 45 5.51 9.67 17.51
CA LEU A 45 6.67 8.83 17.83
C LEU A 45 6.54 8.20 19.22
N GLU A 46 6.21 8.98 20.21
CA GLU A 46 6.01 8.53 21.59
C GLU A 46 4.88 7.50 21.70
N LEU A 47 3.81 7.72 20.92
CA LEU A 47 2.71 6.75 20.85
C LEU A 47 3.17 5.45 20.20
N LEU A 48 3.96 5.49 19.11
CA LEU A 48 4.51 4.31 18.45
C LEU A 48 5.43 3.51 19.38
N GLU A 49 6.28 4.17 20.17
CA GLU A 49 7.14 3.51 21.17
C GLU A 49 6.29 2.73 22.19
N SER A 50 5.24 3.36 22.72
CA SER A 50 4.28 2.70 23.61
C SER A 50 3.56 1.52 22.98
N LEU A 51 3.12 1.65 21.72
CA LEU A 51 2.43 0.59 21.00
C LEU A 51 3.37 -0.55 20.61
N SER A 52 4.64 -0.27 20.35
CA SER A 52 5.66 -1.27 20.04
C SER A 52 5.85 -2.26 21.19
N LEU A 53 5.83 -1.81 22.44
CA LEU A 53 5.87 -2.71 23.60
C LEU A 53 4.71 -3.72 23.62
N ARG A 54 3.52 -3.29 23.20
CA ARG A 54 2.34 -4.17 23.11
C ARG A 54 2.45 -5.18 21.96
N LEU A 55 3.01 -4.75 20.84
CA LEU A 55 3.29 -5.61 19.67
C LEU A 55 4.33 -6.68 20.03
N GLU A 56 5.41 -6.28 20.68
CA GLU A 56 6.48 -7.19 21.14
C GLU A 56 5.98 -8.20 22.16
N ALA A 57 5.09 -7.80 23.08
CA ALA A 57 4.42 -8.71 23.99
C ALA A 57 3.53 -9.77 23.30
N LYS A 58 3.13 -9.49 22.04
CA LYS A 58 2.44 -10.46 21.15
C LYS A 58 3.41 -11.27 20.27
N GLY A 59 4.71 -11.11 20.44
CA GLY A 59 5.75 -11.80 19.66
C GLY A 59 6.03 -11.19 18.28
N ILE A 60 5.57 -9.97 18.02
CA ILE A 60 5.82 -9.24 16.77
C ILE A 60 7.14 -8.46 16.95
N SER A 61 8.14 -8.71 16.11
CA SER A 61 9.37 -7.91 16.10
C SER A 61 9.08 -6.52 15.57
N THR A 62 9.35 -5.48 16.35
CA THR A 62 9.04 -4.09 15.94
C THR A 62 10.30 -3.26 15.70
N ARG A 63 10.21 -2.36 14.73
CA ARG A 63 11.22 -1.33 14.50
C ARG A 63 10.59 -0.01 14.09
N ILE A 64 11.12 1.08 14.65
CA ILE A 64 10.79 2.45 14.24
C ILE A 64 12.02 3.01 13.53
N ILE A 65 11.84 3.45 12.28
CA ILE A 65 12.88 4.04 11.44
C ILE A 65 12.51 5.49 11.18
N GLN A 66 13.42 6.40 11.46
CA GLN A 66 13.25 7.78 11.02
C GLN A 66 13.56 7.88 9.53
N GLN A 67 12.62 8.41 8.74
CA GLN A 67 12.79 8.57 7.30
C GLN A 67 13.97 9.49 6.99
N VAL A 68 14.90 9.00 6.21
CA VAL A 68 15.94 9.83 5.60
C VAL A 68 15.40 10.39 4.29
N ARG A 69 15.30 11.72 4.20
CA ARG A 69 14.85 12.42 3.00
C ARG A 69 16.04 12.83 2.14
N LYS A 70 15.96 12.56 0.85
CA LYS A 70 16.95 13.03 -0.13
C LYS A 70 16.29 14.05 -1.04
N ASP A 71 17.06 15.01 -1.50
CA ASP A 71 16.57 16.02 -2.42
C ASP A 71 16.06 15.40 -3.71
N GLY A 72 14.89 15.87 -4.17
CA GLY A 72 14.24 15.37 -5.39
C GLY A 72 13.44 14.07 -5.22
N GLU A 73 13.48 13.39 -4.07
CA GLU A 73 12.67 12.19 -3.80
C GLU A 73 11.30 12.55 -3.20
N ALA A 74 10.26 11.89 -3.69
CA ALA A 74 8.92 11.98 -3.10
C ALA A 74 8.88 11.26 -1.74
N GLY A 75 8.28 11.89 -0.72
CA GLY A 75 8.33 11.42 0.66
C GLY A 75 7.69 10.03 0.88
N ILE A 76 6.50 9.80 0.32
CA ILE A 76 5.75 8.54 0.51
C ILE A 76 6.50 7.34 -0.09
N PRO A 77 6.82 7.28 -1.40
CA PRO A 77 7.50 6.12 -1.96
C PRO A 77 8.92 5.95 -1.43
N SER A 78 9.60 7.03 -1.03
CA SER A 78 10.90 6.93 -0.37
C SER A 78 10.78 6.27 1.01
N ALA A 79 9.74 6.60 1.78
CA ALA A 79 9.47 5.94 3.07
C ALA A 79 9.11 4.46 2.89
N TRP A 80 8.25 4.10 1.91
CA TRP A 80 7.97 2.70 1.59
C TRP A 80 9.25 1.94 1.26
N ASN A 81 10.10 2.50 0.41
CA ASN A 81 11.36 1.87 0.00
C ASN A 81 12.31 1.64 1.18
N GLN A 82 12.40 2.59 2.12
CA GLN A 82 13.22 2.43 3.32
C GLN A 82 12.67 1.31 4.22
N GLY A 83 11.36 1.23 4.38
CA GLY A 83 10.71 0.14 5.09
C GLY A 83 10.94 -1.21 4.42
N ILE A 84 10.79 -1.30 3.09
CA ILE A 84 11.01 -2.54 2.31
C ILE A 84 12.46 -2.98 2.39
N ALA A 85 13.42 -2.05 2.29
CA ALA A 85 14.85 -2.35 2.42
C ALA A 85 15.22 -2.90 3.81
N ALA A 86 14.49 -2.47 4.85
CA ALA A 86 14.71 -2.92 6.22
C ALA A 86 13.94 -4.21 6.56
N ALA A 87 12.98 -4.63 5.75
CA ALA A 87 12.14 -5.80 5.97
C ALA A 87 12.89 -7.11 5.77
N HIS A 88 12.52 -8.16 6.53
CA HIS A 88 13.12 -9.50 6.44
C HIS A 88 12.11 -10.60 6.05
N GLY A 89 10.83 -10.29 5.97
CA GLY A 89 9.78 -11.24 5.61
C GLY A 89 9.84 -11.68 4.15
N ASP A 90 9.27 -12.84 3.87
CA ASP A 90 9.06 -13.37 2.51
C ASP A 90 7.93 -12.64 1.79
N VAL A 91 6.93 -12.17 2.58
CA VAL A 91 5.78 -11.37 2.13
C VAL A 91 5.85 -10.02 2.82
N ILE A 92 5.71 -8.96 2.06
CA ILE A 92 5.77 -7.57 2.52
C ILE A 92 4.46 -6.87 2.19
N ALA A 93 3.86 -6.23 3.17
CA ALA A 93 2.64 -5.45 3.00
C ALA A 93 2.84 -4.02 3.49
N LEU A 94 2.23 -3.07 2.79
CA LEU A 94 2.24 -1.65 3.13
C LEU A 94 0.85 -1.26 3.63
N LEU A 95 0.76 -0.82 4.87
CA LEU A 95 -0.47 -0.31 5.48
C LEU A 95 -0.24 1.14 5.91
N ASN A 96 -0.99 2.09 5.37
CA ASN A 96 -0.85 3.48 5.80
C ASN A 96 -1.41 3.68 7.22
N SER A 97 -1.00 4.75 7.87
CA SER A 97 -1.37 5.04 9.26
C SER A 97 -2.85 5.34 9.47
N ASP A 98 -3.61 5.59 8.42
CA ASP A 98 -5.06 5.86 8.39
C ASP A 98 -5.90 4.66 7.93
N ASP A 99 -5.26 3.59 7.46
CA ASP A 99 -5.89 2.34 7.03
C ASP A 99 -5.88 1.29 8.16
N PHE A 100 -6.74 0.28 8.09
CA PHE A 100 -6.77 -0.81 9.06
C PHE A 100 -7.26 -2.12 8.48
N TYR A 101 -6.75 -3.21 9.05
CA TYR A 101 -7.02 -4.58 8.63
C TYR A 101 -8.23 -5.19 9.32
N ARG A 102 -8.88 -6.15 8.66
CA ARG A 102 -9.79 -7.11 9.31
C ARG A 102 -8.99 -8.22 9.99
N PRO A 103 -9.52 -8.91 11.02
CA PRO A 103 -8.76 -9.91 11.77
C PRO A 103 -8.15 -11.03 10.94
N SER A 104 -8.81 -11.47 9.86
CA SER A 104 -8.37 -12.54 8.96
C SER A 104 -7.41 -12.11 7.86
N THR A 105 -7.05 -10.82 7.77
CA THR A 105 -6.34 -10.27 6.60
C THR A 105 -5.01 -10.96 6.34
N LEU A 106 -4.14 -11.02 7.34
CA LEU A 106 -2.81 -11.61 7.16
C LEU A 106 -2.88 -13.14 7.01
N SER A 107 -3.76 -13.81 7.74
CA SER A 107 -3.95 -15.26 7.60
C SER A 107 -4.42 -15.64 6.21
N THR A 108 -5.39 -14.91 5.65
CA THR A 108 -5.90 -15.14 4.29
C THR A 108 -4.81 -14.90 3.24
N ALA A 109 -4.09 -13.77 3.32
CA ALA A 109 -3.09 -13.42 2.32
C ALA A 109 -1.89 -14.38 2.33
N VAL A 110 -1.36 -14.71 3.51
CA VAL A 110 -0.21 -15.61 3.65
C VAL A 110 -0.58 -17.02 3.22
N SER A 111 -1.73 -17.56 3.66
CA SER A 111 -2.19 -18.89 3.26
C SER A 111 -2.41 -19.02 1.76
N ALA A 112 -2.97 -17.99 1.10
CA ALA A 112 -3.16 -17.99 -0.33
C ALA A 112 -1.82 -18.03 -1.09
N LEU A 113 -0.83 -17.25 -0.66
CA LEU A 113 0.52 -17.24 -1.25
C LEU A 113 1.30 -18.55 -0.98
N GLU A 114 1.08 -19.19 0.17
CA GLU A 114 1.66 -20.51 0.47
C GLU A 114 1.04 -21.61 -0.37
N ALA A 115 -0.27 -21.56 -0.60
CA ALA A 115 -1.00 -22.54 -1.41
C ALA A 115 -0.62 -22.47 -2.90
N GLN A 116 -0.22 -21.31 -3.40
CA GLN A 116 0.18 -21.09 -4.79
C GLN A 116 1.59 -20.52 -4.84
N SER A 117 2.59 -21.40 -4.81
CA SER A 117 4.02 -21.05 -4.65
C SER A 117 4.62 -20.22 -5.79
N ASP A 118 3.99 -20.20 -6.96
CA ASP A 118 4.40 -19.36 -8.10
C ASP A 118 3.75 -17.97 -8.08
N ALA A 119 2.73 -17.74 -7.23
CA ALA A 119 2.13 -16.43 -7.06
C ALA A 119 3.10 -15.45 -6.39
N GLU A 120 3.13 -14.23 -6.87
CA GLU A 120 4.06 -13.18 -6.45
C GLU A 120 3.38 -12.04 -5.69
N MET A 121 2.05 -11.95 -5.78
CA MET A 121 1.23 -10.97 -5.07
C MET A 121 -0.16 -11.54 -4.80
N PHE A 122 -0.68 -11.27 -3.61
CA PHE A 122 -2.09 -11.40 -3.28
C PHE A 122 -2.71 -10.00 -3.22
N ALA A 123 -3.87 -9.81 -3.84
CA ALA A 123 -4.60 -8.55 -3.84
C ALA A 123 -6.05 -8.78 -3.45
N ALA A 124 -6.52 -8.08 -2.41
CA ALA A 124 -7.88 -8.18 -1.91
C ALA A 124 -8.73 -6.93 -2.22
N ALA A 125 -10.03 -7.04 -1.99
CA ALA A 125 -10.92 -5.89 -1.99
C ALA A 125 -10.78 -5.07 -0.69
N ILE A 126 -11.20 -3.81 -0.76
CA ILE A 126 -11.21 -2.89 0.37
C ILE A 126 -12.58 -2.25 0.57
N ASP A 127 -12.91 -2.00 1.82
CA ASP A 127 -14.00 -1.08 2.19
C ASP A 127 -13.48 0.35 2.19
N LEU A 128 -14.27 1.26 1.64
CA LEU A 128 -14.04 2.70 1.75
C LEU A 128 -14.95 3.27 2.83
N VAL A 129 -14.36 4.03 3.76
CA VAL A 129 -15.11 4.72 4.82
C VAL A 129 -14.86 6.23 4.79
N ASP A 130 -15.85 7.02 5.23
CA ASP A 130 -15.69 8.45 5.45
C ASP A 130 -14.96 8.74 6.78
N ALA A 131 -14.77 10.01 7.10
CA ALA A 131 -14.11 10.44 8.33
C ALA A 131 -14.88 10.05 9.61
N GLU A 132 -16.18 9.83 9.49
CA GLU A 132 -17.09 9.38 10.55
C GLU A 132 -17.09 7.85 10.71
N GLY A 133 -16.43 7.13 9.80
CA GLY A 133 -16.33 5.67 9.78
C GLY A 133 -17.48 4.95 9.08
N ASN A 134 -18.38 5.68 8.39
CA ASN A 134 -19.44 5.06 7.62
C ASN A 134 -18.90 4.51 6.31
N LYS A 135 -19.37 3.33 5.92
CA LYS A 135 -19.00 2.73 4.63
C LYS A 135 -19.62 3.52 3.48
N VAL A 136 -18.78 4.01 2.57
CA VAL A 136 -19.19 4.81 1.39
C VAL A 136 -18.96 4.07 0.07
N GLY A 137 -18.30 2.90 0.09
CA GLY A 137 -18.09 2.10 -1.10
C GLY A 137 -17.14 0.94 -0.89
N GLU A 138 -16.81 0.27 -1.99
CA GLU A 138 -15.82 -0.80 -2.06
C GLU A 138 -14.95 -0.63 -3.30
N LEU A 139 -13.70 -1.07 -3.23
CA LEU A 139 -12.84 -1.24 -4.39
C LEU A 139 -12.41 -2.70 -4.47
N HIS A 140 -12.74 -3.33 -5.58
CA HIS A 140 -12.38 -4.71 -5.85
C HIS A 140 -11.14 -4.78 -6.76
N PRO A 141 -10.21 -5.70 -6.50
CA PRO A 141 -9.05 -5.88 -7.36
C PRO A 141 -9.49 -6.36 -8.74
N ARG A 142 -8.80 -5.87 -9.76
CA ARG A 142 -9.08 -6.16 -11.17
C ARG A 142 -7.83 -6.63 -11.88
N CYS A 143 -8.01 -7.28 -13.02
CA CYS A 143 -6.90 -7.69 -13.89
C CYS A 143 -5.95 -6.51 -14.18
N LEU A 144 -4.64 -6.75 -14.11
CA LEU A 144 -3.61 -5.76 -14.45
C LEU A 144 -3.73 -5.25 -15.89
N CYS A 145 -4.44 -5.97 -16.77
CA CYS A 145 -4.74 -5.51 -18.13
C CYS A 145 -5.49 -4.18 -18.16
N LEU A 146 -6.25 -3.86 -17.10
CA LEU A 146 -7.00 -2.61 -16.97
C LEU A 146 -6.14 -1.41 -16.54
N ALA A 147 -4.84 -1.60 -16.28
CA ALA A 147 -3.94 -0.49 -15.97
C ALA A 147 -3.89 0.59 -17.07
N GLU A 148 -4.23 0.26 -18.33
CA GLU A 148 -4.40 1.27 -19.39
C GLU A 148 -5.42 2.36 -19.04
N PHE A 149 -6.43 2.02 -18.23
CA PHE A 149 -7.60 2.86 -18.01
C PHE A 149 -7.77 3.33 -16.58
N LEU A 150 -7.28 2.56 -15.60
CA LEU A 150 -7.50 2.84 -14.18
C LEU A 150 -6.44 2.16 -13.31
N MET A 151 -6.36 2.55 -12.03
CA MET A 151 -5.64 1.80 -11.00
C MET A 151 -6.43 0.53 -10.67
N PRO A 152 -5.93 -0.68 -11.02
CA PRO A 152 -6.70 -1.91 -10.86
C PRO A 152 -6.64 -2.51 -9.45
N LEU A 153 -5.73 -2.07 -8.61
CA LEU A 153 -5.48 -2.60 -7.27
C LEU A 153 -5.51 -1.49 -6.22
N ALA A 154 -5.95 -1.83 -5.02
CA ALA A 154 -5.81 -0.94 -3.86
C ALA A 154 -4.53 -1.34 -3.11
N HIS A 155 -3.51 -0.47 -3.09
CA HIS A 155 -2.20 -0.82 -2.56
C HIS A 155 -2.20 -1.29 -1.10
N PRO A 156 -3.06 -0.81 -0.16
CA PRO A 156 -3.08 -1.31 1.21
C PRO A 156 -3.54 -2.77 1.33
N ALA A 157 -4.22 -3.28 0.29
CA ALA A 157 -4.67 -4.66 0.22
C ALA A 157 -3.77 -5.55 -0.68
N CYS A 158 -2.56 -5.09 -0.99
CA CYS A 158 -1.57 -5.84 -1.78
C CYS A 158 -0.50 -6.43 -0.85
N PHE A 159 -0.37 -7.76 -0.86
CA PHE A 159 0.63 -8.52 -0.13
C PHE A 159 1.63 -9.06 -1.15
N ILE A 160 2.84 -8.54 -1.13
CA ILE A 160 3.81 -8.67 -2.21
C ILE A 160 4.97 -9.53 -1.74
N THR A 161 5.31 -10.57 -2.51
CA THR A 161 6.48 -11.39 -2.18
C THR A 161 7.78 -10.60 -2.38
N ARG A 162 8.78 -10.86 -1.54
CA ARG A 162 10.12 -10.30 -1.71
C ARG A 162 10.67 -10.59 -3.10
N ARG A 163 10.44 -11.80 -3.61
CA ARG A 163 10.84 -12.21 -4.96
C ARG A 163 10.35 -11.23 -6.04
N LEU A 164 9.13 -10.68 -5.90
CA LEU A 164 8.62 -9.70 -6.86
C LEU A 164 9.38 -8.39 -6.76
N TYR A 165 9.63 -7.87 -5.56
CA TYR A 165 10.45 -6.66 -5.37
C TYR A 165 11.87 -6.85 -5.92
N ASP A 166 12.50 -8.00 -5.68
CA ASP A 166 13.84 -8.31 -6.19
C ASP A 166 13.87 -8.34 -7.72
N ARG A 167 12.77 -8.80 -8.35
CA ARG A 167 12.67 -8.95 -9.80
C ARG A 167 12.34 -7.64 -10.53
N ILE A 168 11.44 -6.81 -9.98
CA ILE A 168 10.96 -5.59 -10.68
C ILE A 168 11.41 -4.29 -10.03
N GLY A 169 12.11 -4.35 -8.89
CA GLY A 169 12.59 -3.20 -8.14
C GLY A 169 11.54 -2.55 -7.25
N LEU A 170 12.00 -1.57 -6.49
CA LEU A 170 11.20 -0.82 -5.51
C LEU A 170 10.33 0.27 -6.18
N TYR A 171 9.62 1.06 -5.40
CA TYR A 171 8.80 2.17 -5.91
C TYR A 171 9.66 3.29 -6.50
N ASP A 172 9.22 3.87 -7.62
CA ASP A 172 9.90 5.01 -8.25
C ASP A 172 9.61 6.30 -7.45
N THR A 173 10.64 6.84 -6.80
CA THR A 173 10.56 8.02 -5.93
C THR A 173 10.39 9.34 -6.69
N SER A 174 10.43 9.31 -8.01
CA SER A 174 10.14 10.49 -8.84
C SER A 174 8.63 10.81 -8.94
N TYR A 175 7.77 9.85 -8.59
CA TYR A 175 6.32 10.04 -8.54
C TYR A 175 5.88 10.37 -7.12
N ARG A 176 5.14 11.47 -6.97
CA ARG A 176 4.70 11.94 -5.66
C ARG A 176 3.45 11.23 -5.15
N ILE A 177 2.54 10.89 -6.03
CA ILE A 177 1.20 10.39 -5.69
C ILE A 177 0.98 8.99 -6.25
N SER A 178 1.42 8.73 -7.50
CA SER A 178 1.04 7.54 -8.27
C SER A 178 2.18 6.51 -8.40
N ALA A 179 3.09 6.46 -7.41
CA ALA A 179 4.18 5.48 -7.41
C ALA A 179 3.68 4.02 -7.37
N ASP A 180 2.55 3.79 -6.72
CA ASP A 180 1.82 2.52 -6.70
C ASP A 180 1.32 2.12 -8.11
N TYR A 181 0.85 3.08 -8.88
CA TYR A 181 0.41 2.83 -10.25
C TYR A 181 1.60 2.51 -11.20
N ASP A 182 2.77 3.15 -11.02
CA ASP A 182 3.99 2.76 -11.71
C ASP A 182 4.39 1.32 -11.37
N PHE A 183 4.32 0.95 -10.09
CA PHE A 183 4.61 -0.39 -9.63
C PHE A 183 3.66 -1.43 -10.27
N VAL A 184 2.37 -1.16 -10.32
CA VAL A 184 1.35 -2.00 -10.99
C VAL A 184 1.67 -2.18 -12.49
N TRP A 185 2.10 -1.13 -13.17
CA TRP A 185 2.53 -1.24 -14.57
C TRP A 185 3.76 -2.13 -14.75
N ARG A 186 4.73 -2.03 -13.83
CA ARG A 186 5.90 -2.92 -13.84
C ARG A 186 5.52 -4.37 -13.57
N CYS A 187 4.58 -4.62 -12.63
CA CYS A 187 4.01 -5.96 -12.42
C CYS A 187 3.39 -6.51 -13.71
N ARG A 188 2.56 -5.71 -14.40
CA ARG A 188 1.96 -6.09 -15.68
C ARG A 188 3.00 -6.41 -16.75
N ARG A 189 4.03 -5.58 -16.88
CA ARG A 189 5.12 -5.76 -17.89
C ARG A 189 5.98 -6.98 -17.60
N ALA A 190 6.07 -7.38 -16.38
CA ALA A 190 6.82 -8.54 -15.91
C ALA A 190 5.99 -9.83 -15.83
N ASP A 191 4.72 -9.79 -16.30
CA ASP A 191 3.76 -10.89 -16.20
C ASP A 191 3.68 -11.49 -14.79
N ALA A 192 3.65 -10.60 -13.77
CA ALA A 192 3.59 -11.00 -12.38
C ALA A 192 2.32 -11.82 -12.11
N LYS A 193 2.49 -12.92 -11.38
CA LYS A 193 1.39 -13.83 -11.04
C LYS A 193 0.68 -13.36 -9.78
N LEU A 194 -0.61 -13.01 -9.92
CA LEU A 194 -1.43 -12.46 -8.85
C LEU A 194 -2.58 -13.41 -8.49
N ILE A 195 -2.85 -13.48 -7.18
CA ILE A 195 -4.09 -14.03 -6.64
C ILE A 195 -5.02 -12.86 -6.33
N TYR A 196 -6.26 -12.94 -6.79
CA TYR A 196 -7.28 -11.91 -6.55
C TYR A 196 -8.34 -12.44 -5.59
N SER A 197 -8.60 -11.72 -4.49
CA SER A 197 -9.70 -12.00 -3.58
C SER A 197 -10.75 -10.89 -3.67
N GLN A 198 -12.02 -11.28 -3.76
CA GLN A 198 -13.15 -10.35 -3.71
C GLN A 198 -13.58 -10.02 -2.28
N GLU A 199 -12.95 -10.62 -1.29
CA GLU A 199 -13.20 -10.34 0.12
C GLU A 199 -12.60 -8.99 0.51
N CYS A 200 -13.39 -8.14 1.18
CA CYS A 200 -12.91 -6.89 1.74
C CYS A 200 -12.12 -7.17 3.01
N LEU A 201 -10.81 -7.18 2.91
CA LEU A 201 -9.87 -7.48 4.01
C LEU A 201 -9.28 -6.24 4.66
N VAL A 202 -9.40 -5.10 4.00
CA VAL A 202 -8.82 -3.82 4.45
C VAL A 202 -9.88 -2.75 4.42
N THR A 203 -9.82 -1.83 5.37
CA THR A 203 -10.64 -0.62 5.37
C THR A 203 -9.73 0.59 5.15
N MET A 204 -10.07 1.40 4.16
CA MET A 204 -9.36 2.63 3.79
C MET A 204 -10.22 3.85 4.04
N GLU A 205 -9.69 4.84 4.76
CA GLU A 205 -10.37 6.12 4.97
C GLU A 205 -10.26 6.99 3.70
N THR A 206 -11.40 7.51 3.24
CA THR A 206 -11.43 8.44 2.11
C THR A 206 -10.91 9.81 2.54
N GLY A 207 -10.21 10.51 1.65
CA GLY A 207 -9.70 11.86 1.96
C GLY A 207 -8.18 12.02 2.00
N GLY A 208 -7.43 10.96 1.70
CA GLY A 208 -5.97 10.99 1.64
C GLY A 208 -5.41 11.93 0.56
N ILE A 209 -4.08 11.98 0.43
CA ILE A 209 -3.33 12.89 -0.45
C ILE A 209 -3.77 12.80 -1.91
N ALA A 210 -4.15 11.62 -2.40
CA ALA A 210 -4.65 11.44 -3.76
C ALA A 210 -5.94 12.22 -4.03
N ASN A 211 -6.81 12.34 -3.03
CA ASN A 211 -8.07 13.09 -3.16
C ASN A 211 -7.86 14.62 -3.10
N SER A 212 -6.94 15.09 -2.27
CA SER A 212 -6.62 16.52 -2.17
C SER A 212 -5.87 17.07 -3.40
N SER A 213 -5.25 16.21 -4.19
CA SER A 213 -4.41 16.57 -5.34
C SER A 213 -4.81 15.85 -6.63
N ARG A 214 -6.12 15.70 -6.88
CA ARG A 214 -6.66 14.92 -8.03
C ARG A 214 -6.08 15.29 -9.39
N ALA A 215 -5.83 16.57 -9.63
CA ALA A 215 -5.26 17.02 -10.90
C ALA A 215 -3.81 16.53 -11.07
N ALA A 216 -2.99 16.62 -10.01
CA ALA A 216 -1.63 16.13 -10.02
C ALA A 216 -1.59 14.59 -10.18
N ALA A 217 -2.44 13.87 -9.44
CA ALA A 217 -2.57 12.41 -9.56
C ALA A 217 -2.94 11.99 -10.99
N ARG A 218 -3.92 12.67 -11.61
CA ARG A 218 -4.30 12.40 -13.02
C ARG A 218 -3.15 12.62 -14.00
N ASN A 219 -2.36 13.66 -13.80
CA ASN A 219 -1.22 13.95 -14.70
C ASN A 219 -0.09 12.94 -14.50
N GLU A 220 0.21 12.53 -13.25
CA GLU A 220 1.17 11.46 -12.99
C GLU A 220 0.70 10.13 -13.59
N THR A 221 -0.56 9.74 -13.39
CA THR A 221 -1.09 8.50 -13.98
C THR A 221 -1.05 8.51 -15.51
N LEU A 222 -1.34 9.65 -16.14
CA LEU A 222 -1.19 9.77 -17.61
C LEU A 222 0.27 9.59 -18.02
N LYS A 223 1.21 10.29 -17.37
CA LYS A 223 2.65 10.18 -17.65
C LYS A 223 3.15 8.74 -17.54
N ILE A 224 2.75 8.05 -16.47
CA ILE A 224 3.09 6.65 -16.23
C ILE A 224 2.48 5.74 -17.31
N ALA A 225 1.19 5.89 -17.59
CA ALA A 225 0.53 5.06 -18.59
C ALA A 225 1.14 5.26 -20.00
N LEU A 226 1.49 6.49 -20.37
CA LEU A 226 2.17 6.78 -21.64
C LEU A 226 3.59 6.16 -21.71
N LYS A 227 4.30 6.06 -20.58
CA LYS A 227 5.63 5.42 -20.49
C LYS A 227 5.57 3.93 -20.83
N TYR A 228 4.47 3.26 -20.45
CA TYR A 228 4.37 1.81 -20.52
C TYR A 228 3.41 1.27 -21.59
N SER A 229 2.39 2.04 -21.97
CA SER A 229 1.37 1.60 -22.93
C SER A 229 1.96 1.40 -24.33
N ARG A 230 1.51 0.33 -25.00
CA ARG A 230 1.80 0.10 -26.41
C ARG A 230 0.91 0.92 -27.35
N LEU A 231 -0.22 1.41 -26.84
CA LEU A 231 -1.23 2.18 -27.57
C LEU A 231 -1.50 3.49 -26.84
N PRO A 232 -0.65 4.53 -27.03
CA PRO A 232 -0.72 5.78 -26.26
C PRO A 232 -2.08 6.49 -26.31
N ILE A 233 -2.88 6.22 -27.33
CA ILE A 233 -4.23 6.77 -27.46
C ILE A 233 -5.15 6.34 -26.30
N LEU A 234 -5.02 5.11 -25.79
CA LEU A 234 -5.90 4.55 -24.76
C LEU A 234 -5.76 5.30 -23.42
N PRO A 235 -4.56 5.49 -22.85
CA PRO A 235 -4.38 6.30 -21.64
C PRO A 235 -4.87 7.74 -21.80
N TYR A 236 -4.70 8.31 -23.01
CA TYR A 236 -5.15 9.67 -23.27
C TYR A 236 -6.67 9.79 -23.24
N LEU A 237 -7.38 8.85 -23.85
CA LEU A 237 -8.84 8.76 -23.80
C LEU A 237 -9.35 8.55 -22.37
N ALA A 238 -8.70 7.66 -21.62
CA ALA A 238 -9.03 7.43 -20.21
C ALA A 238 -8.82 8.67 -19.34
N TRP A 239 -7.74 9.40 -19.56
CA TRP A 239 -7.46 10.66 -18.89
C TRP A 239 -8.52 11.73 -19.20
N LEU A 240 -8.87 11.87 -20.49
CA LEU A 240 -9.89 12.82 -20.94
C LEU A 240 -11.26 12.50 -20.31
N ALA A 241 -11.67 11.23 -20.33
CA ALA A 241 -12.91 10.78 -19.72
C ALA A 241 -12.97 11.12 -18.22
N ARG A 242 -11.88 10.86 -17.48
CA ARG A 242 -11.78 11.21 -16.05
C ARG A 242 -11.80 12.71 -15.79
N LYS A 243 -11.21 13.50 -16.70
CA LYS A 243 -11.27 14.96 -16.61
C LYS A 243 -12.68 15.51 -16.77
N VAL A 244 -13.46 14.91 -17.70
CA VAL A 244 -14.86 15.30 -17.95
C VAL A 244 -15.79 14.84 -16.83
N THR A 245 -15.61 13.64 -16.29
CA THR A 245 -16.47 13.05 -15.24
C THR A 245 -16.12 13.49 -13.82
N GLY A 246 -15.03 14.24 -13.64
CA GLY A 246 -14.57 14.69 -12.32
C GLY A 246 -13.94 13.57 -11.44
N ARG A 247 -13.76 12.38 -12.00
CA ARG A 247 -13.21 11.19 -11.30
C ARG A 247 -11.69 11.12 -11.42
#